data_cae813dabcf6e1592b95518d8a6d831f
#
_entry.id   cae813dabcf6e1592b95518d8a6d831f
#
_cell.length_a   1.000
_cell.length_b   1.000
_cell.length_c   1.000
_cell.angle_alpha   90.00
_cell.angle_beta   90.00
_cell.angle_gamma   90.00
#
_symmetry.space_group_name_H-M   'P 1'
#
loop_
_entity.id
_entity.type
_entity.pdbx_description
1 polymer ?
#
loop_
_entity_poly.entity_id
_entity_poly.type
_entity_poly.pdbx_seq_one_letter_code
_entity_poly.pdbx_strand_id
1 'polypeptide(L)'
;MRLKKTFLFLIVILSFVSCGQSYSGKIPPKAVNGVLDLSGWDFENDGPVELKGEWNFYWKNLINPTDLVKGPAPRPDSLVNVPGRWDSGKKSFSKYGFGSFLLKVKGLDDKLTYFFNSPEVFTAYKMFIANKDGVRKVFNVGEVGKQKRFENPMFSFEISKVDSLGDITLLVHVSNFYYRFGKMNAPPRIGLKSQIKWFFEYNKYRDFFGIGVLFIMALYHLILFYQRKKDKSSLYFSLLCFNLFVRLMCTGYYFNWVFDSSSPLIFILSTKLEYLSLSTFMTCGLFFLGELFDNV
;
A
#
# COMPACT_ATOMS: atom_id res chain seq x y z
N MET A 1 -23.22 -36.10 -15.61
CA MET A 1 -22.54 -35.31 -16.68
C MET A 1 -22.34 -33.83 -16.31
N ARG A 2 -23.27 -33.17 -15.60
CA ARG A 2 -23.15 -31.76 -15.15
C ARG A 2 -22.02 -31.55 -14.12
N LEU A 3 -21.85 -32.44 -13.13
CA LEU A 3 -20.82 -32.33 -12.09
C LEU A 3 -19.38 -32.30 -12.65
N LYS A 4 -19.09 -33.10 -13.68
CA LYS A 4 -17.77 -33.13 -14.32
C LYS A 4 -17.44 -31.84 -15.06
N LYS A 5 -18.43 -31.17 -15.66
CA LYS A 5 -18.23 -29.87 -16.34
C LYS A 5 -17.97 -28.74 -15.35
N THR A 6 -18.68 -28.75 -14.21
CA THR A 6 -18.46 -27.76 -13.14
C THR A 6 -17.08 -27.91 -12.50
N PHE A 7 -16.65 -29.18 -12.29
CA PHE A 7 -15.33 -29.47 -11.73
C PHE A 7 -14.19 -29.07 -12.70
N LEU A 8 -14.37 -29.30 -13.99
CA LEU A 8 -13.42 -28.87 -15.03
C LEU A 8 -13.34 -27.36 -15.12
N PHE A 9 -14.46 -26.64 -15.00
CA PHE A 9 -14.51 -25.18 -14.99
C PHE A 9 -13.82 -24.60 -13.76
N LEU A 10 -13.96 -25.23 -12.58
CA LEU A 10 -13.26 -24.86 -11.35
C LEU A 10 -11.75 -25.07 -11.46
N ILE A 11 -11.29 -26.16 -12.09
CA ILE A 11 -9.87 -26.44 -12.33
C ILE A 11 -9.29 -25.39 -13.29
N VAL A 12 -10.01 -25.01 -14.34
CA VAL A 12 -9.58 -23.95 -15.27
C VAL A 12 -9.47 -22.61 -14.56
N ILE A 13 -10.41 -22.24 -13.69
CA ILE A 13 -10.32 -21.01 -12.90
C ILE A 13 -9.13 -21.06 -11.94
N LEU A 14 -8.91 -22.18 -11.25
CA LEU A 14 -7.77 -22.36 -10.34
C LEU A 14 -6.42 -22.32 -11.06
N SER A 15 -6.34 -22.77 -12.32
CA SER A 15 -5.11 -22.69 -13.11
C SER A 15 -4.72 -21.26 -13.50
N PHE A 16 -5.68 -20.34 -13.64
CA PHE A 16 -5.39 -18.92 -13.87
C PHE A 16 -4.87 -18.18 -12.63
N VAL A 17 -5.10 -18.73 -11.43
CA VAL A 17 -4.64 -18.13 -10.16
C VAL A 17 -3.15 -18.42 -9.90
N SER A 18 -2.56 -19.42 -10.58
CA SER A 18 -1.20 -19.92 -10.30
C SER A 18 -0.08 -19.29 -11.14
N CYS A 19 -0.34 -18.28 -11.95
CA CYS A 19 0.69 -17.64 -12.77
C CYS A 19 1.43 -16.54 -11.99
N GLY A 20 2.07 -16.89 -10.86
CA GLY A 20 2.99 -16.05 -10.14
C GLY A 20 4.42 -16.23 -10.64
N GLN A 21 5.24 -15.16 -10.65
CA GLN A 21 6.68 -15.31 -10.82
C GLN A 21 7.22 -16.14 -9.64
N SER A 22 7.84 -17.27 -9.94
CA SER A 22 8.48 -18.11 -8.92
C SER A 22 9.90 -17.59 -8.71
N TYR A 23 10.21 -17.23 -7.45
CA TYR A 23 11.54 -16.83 -7.03
C TYR A 23 12.18 -17.93 -6.17
N SER A 24 13.46 -17.80 -5.85
CA SER A 24 14.24 -18.79 -5.10
C SER A 24 13.68 -19.16 -3.71
N GLY A 25 12.75 -18.36 -3.19
CA GLY A 25 12.24 -18.50 -1.82
C GLY A 25 13.19 -18.02 -0.73
N LYS A 26 14.32 -17.41 -1.09
CA LYS A 26 15.27 -16.81 -0.15
C LYS A 26 14.59 -15.68 0.63
N ILE A 27 14.85 -15.62 1.93
CA ILE A 27 14.27 -14.58 2.80
C ILE A 27 14.95 -13.25 2.52
N PRO A 28 14.20 -12.19 2.16
CA PRO A 28 14.77 -10.87 1.92
C PRO A 28 15.46 -10.32 3.18
N PRO A 29 16.63 -9.67 3.03
CA PRO A 29 17.29 -9.01 4.14
C PRO A 29 16.45 -7.86 4.68
N LYS A 30 16.66 -7.52 5.96
CA LYS A 30 16.00 -6.40 6.62
C LYS A 30 17.04 -5.35 7.01
N ALA A 31 16.62 -4.11 7.00
CA ALA A 31 17.46 -3.01 7.45
C ALA A 31 17.74 -3.10 8.94
N VAL A 32 18.99 -2.91 9.31
CA VAL A 32 19.49 -2.85 10.70
C VAL A 32 20.25 -1.54 10.88
N ASN A 33 19.93 -0.79 11.93
CA ASN A 33 20.56 0.50 12.23
C ASN A 33 20.59 1.48 11.04
N GLY A 34 19.51 1.52 10.26
CA GLY A 34 19.40 2.42 9.10
C GLY A 34 20.20 1.99 7.86
N VAL A 35 20.66 0.75 7.81
CA VAL A 35 21.39 0.19 6.67
C VAL A 35 20.74 -1.11 6.21
N LEU A 36 20.51 -1.23 4.91
CA LEU A 36 20.08 -2.46 4.25
C LEU A 36 21.20 -2.92 3.32
N ASP A 37 21.72 -4.11 3.56
CA ASP A 37 22.76 -4.72 2.73
C ASP A 37 22.15 -5.74 1.76
N LEU A 38 22.30 -5.48 0.46
CA LEU A 38 21.83 -6.31 -0.64
C LEU A 38 22.98 -6.95 -1.43
N SER A 39 24.22 -6.93 -0.90
CA SER A 39 25.40 -7.45 -1.61
C SER A 39 25.32 -8.94 -1.99
N GLY A 40 24.49 -9.71 -1.27
CA GLY A 40 24.25 -11.12 -1.59
C GLY A 40 22.88 -11.41 -2.22
N TRP A 41 22.19 -10.40 -2.74
CA TRP A 41 20.85 -10.54 -3.31
C TRP A 41 20.86 -10.49 -4.83
N ASP A 42 20.36 -11.55 -5.46
CA ASP A 42 20.19 -11.64 -6.90
C ASP A 42 18.77 -11.27 -7.30
N PHE A 43 18.57 -10.09 -7.83
CA PHE A 43 17.23 -9.61 -8.20
C PHE A 43 16.55 -10.44 -9.28
N GLU A 44 17.30 -11.10 -10.16
CA GLU A 44 16.71 -11.94 -11.22
C GLU A 44 16.12 -13.23 -10.62
N ASN A 45 16.86 -13.86 -9.71
CA ASN A 45 16.50 -15.15 -9.13
C ASN A 45 15.74 -15.01 -7.80
N ASP A 46 16.11 -14.04 -6.96
CA ASP A 46 15.55 -13.87 -5.62
C ASP A 46 14.34 -12.92 -5.58
N GLY A 47 14.17 -12.10 -6.64
CA GLY A 47 13.01 -11.21 -6.79
C GLY A 47 13.14 -9.81 -6.17
N PRO A 48 12.06 -9.03 -6.14
CA PRO A 48 12.06 -7.68 -5.59
C PRO A 48 12.13 -7.68 -4.06
N VAL A 49 12.74 -6.65 -3.48
CA VAL A 49 12.92 -6.52 -2.03
C VAL A 49 12.07 -5.38 -1.48
N GLU A 50 11.29 -5.65 -0.44
CA GLU A 50 10.68 -4.61 0.38
C GLU A 50 11.71 -4.04 1.34
N LEU A 51 11.85 -2.73 1.39
CA LEU A 51 12.85 -2.05 2.21
C LEU A 51 12.40 -1.97 3.68
N LYS A 52 12.16 -3.16 4.28
CA LYS A 52 11.71 -3.34 5.67
C LYS A 52 12.85 -3.30 6.67
N GLY A 53 12.52 -2.97 7.91
CA GLY A 53 13.44 -3.02 9.04
C GLY A 53 13.62 -1.67 9.71
N GLU A 54 14.76 -1.49 10.38
CA GLU A 54 15.05 -0.30 11.14
C GLU A 54 15.56 0.83 10.24
N TRP A 55 14.79 1.94 10.19
CA TRP A 55 15.17 3.16 9.49
C TRP A 55 15.55 4.24 10.49
N ASN A 56 16.53 5.06 10.16
CA ASN A 56 16.84 6.26 10.89
C ASN A 56 15.69 7.26 10.80
N PHE A 57 15.26 7.82 11.93
CA PHE A 57 14.18 8.79 11.98
C PHE A 57 14.60 10.08 12.66
N TYR A 58 14.21 11.21 12.05
CA TYR A 58 14.54 12.56 12.46
C TYR A 58 13.24 13.34 12.68
N TRP A 59 12.91 13.61 13.94
CA TRP A 59 11.68 14.27 14.32
C TRP A 59 11.77 15.77 14.16
N LYS A 60 10.76 16.41 13.56
CA LYS A 60 10.70 17.84 13.25
C LYS A 60 11.90 18.37 12.45
N ASN A 61 12.57 17.48 11.74
CA ASN A 61 13.70 17.82 10.88
C ASN A 61 13.46 17.28 9.46
N LEU A 62 13.42 18.18 8.49
CA LEU A 62 13.41 17.85 7.07
C LEU A 62 14.84 18.01 6.57
N ILE A 63 15.58 16.91 6.53
CA ILE A 63 16.98 16.89 6.11
C ILE A 63 17.07 17.39 4.68
N ASN A 64 17.99 18.31 4.40
CA ASN A 64 18.23 18.75 3.04
C ASN A 64 18.85 17.59 2.24
N PRO A 65 18.20 17.14 1.16
CA PRO A 65 18.70 15.99 0.39
C PRO A 65 20.11 16.19 -0.17
N THR A 66 20.49 17.42 -0.50
CA THR A 66 21.83 17.73 -1.06
C THR A 66 22.96 17.59 -0.02
N ASP A 67 22.64 17.68 1.27
CA ASP A 67 23.66 17.52 2.31
C ASP A 67 24.11 16.06 2.45
N LEU A 68 23.26 15.10 2.03
CA LEU A 68 23.58 13.67 2.03
C LEU A 68 24.63 13.27 0.98
N VAL A 69 24.85 14.12 -0.03
CA VAL A 69 25.90 13.92 -1.02
C VAL A 69 27.23 14.51 -0.52
N LYS A 70 27.16 15.57 0.30
CA LYS A 70 28.34 16.30 0.77
C LYS A 70 29.01 15.67 1.99
N GLY A 71 28.27 14.88 2.75
CA GLY A 71 28.77 14.31 3.99
C GLY A 71 27.84 13.30 4.64
N PRO A 72 28.24 12.75 5.80
CA PRO A 72 27.41 11.79 6.53
C PRO A 72 26.14 12.45 7.04
N ALA A 73 25.07 11.66 7.09
CA ALA A 73 23.82 12.09 7.69
C ALA A 73 24.01 12.44 9.18
N PRO A 74 23.22 13.39 9.72
CA PRO A 74 23.25 13.71 11.14
C PRO A 74 22.85 12.51 12.00
N ARG A 75 23.13 12.58 13.32
CA ARG A 75 22.70 11.53 14.24
C ARG A 75 21.18 11.46 14.29
N PRO A 76 20.57 10.26 14.14
CA PRO A 76 19.12 10.11 14.19
C PRO A 76 18.59 10.32 15.61
N ASP A 77 17.35 10.81 15.70
CA ASP A 77 16.63 10.90 16.96
C ASP A 77 16.19 9.54 17.49
N SER A 78 15.87 8.61 16.58
CA SER A 78 15.44 7.25 16.90
C SER A 78 15.59 6.33 15.68
N LEU A 79 15.54 5.03 15.95
CA LEU A 79 15.28 4.01 14.93
C LEU A 79 13.80 3.67 14.95
N VAL A 80 13.19 3.61 13.78
CA VAL A 80 11.77 3.23 13.61
C VAL A 80 11.71 2.03 12.68
N ASN A 81 11.04 0.96 13.14
CA ASN A 81 10.78 -0.20 12.29
C ASN A 81 9.76 0.16 11.20
N VAL A 82 10.09 -0.12 9.96
CA VAL A 82 9.24 0.07 8.78
C VAL A 82 8.89 -1.31 8.22
N PRO A 83 7.58 -1.62 7.96
CA PRO A 83 6.41 -0.80 8.25
C PRO A 83 6.19 -0.57 9.74
N GLY A 84 5.77 0.63 10.09
CA GLY A 84 5.57 0.95 11.49
C GLY A 84 5.24 2.41 11.77
N ARG A 85 5.13 2.71 13.07
CA ARG A 85 4.68 4.00 13.59
C ARG A 85 5.83 4.74 14.26
N TRP A 86 5.97 6.07 14.02
CA TRP A 86 6.89 6.90 14.76
C TRP A 86 6.34 7.41 16.11
N ASP A 87 5.00 7.28 16.28
CA ASP A 87 4.32 7.63 17.52
C ASP A 87 4.20 6.44 18.50
N SER A 88 4.99 5.37 18.28
CA SER A 88 5.10 4.21 19.16
C SER A 88 6.56 3.73 19.24
N GLY A 89 6.93 3.02 20.29
CA GLY A 89 8.26 2.47 20.48
C GLY A 89 8.98 3.04 21.71
N LYS A 90 10.30 2.80 21.82
CA LYS A 90 11.13 3.22 22.96
C LYS A 90 11.16 4.75 23.13
N LYS A 91 11.20 5.48 22.02
CA LYS A 91 11.05 6.94 21.98
C LYS A 91 9.81 7.23 21.13
N SER A 92 8.72 7.61 21.80
CA SER A 92 7.46 7.95 21.17
C SER A 92 7.43 9.43 20.84
N PHE A 93 7.08 9.76 19.60
CA PHE A 93 6.87 11.12 19.13
C PHE A 93 5.38 11.42 19.01
N SER A 94 5.01 12.68 18.82
CA SER A 94 3.61 13.01 18.53
C SER A 94 3.16 12.37 17.22
N LYS A 95 1.92 11.88 17.18
CA LYS A 95 1.31 11.40 15.95
C LYS A 95 1.17 12.48 14.88
N TYR A 96 1.04 13.74 15.31
CA TYR A 96 0.92 14.91 14.43
C TYR A 96 2.23 15.66 14.37
N GLY A 97 2.71 15.89 13.17
CA GLY A 97 3.93 16.59 12.89
C GLY A 97 4.61 16.14 11.60
N PHE A 98 5.88 16.37 11.52
CA PHE A 98 6.70 16.07 10.33
C PHE A 98 8.06 15.52 10.75
N GLY A 99 8.75 14.91 9.80
CA GLY A 99 10.10 14.37 10.01
C GLY A 99 10.68 13.76 8.76
N SER A 100 11.82 13.12 8.90
CA SER A 100 12.52 12.43 7.84
C SER A 100 12.85 11.01 8.24
N PHE A 101 12.56 10.05 7.34
CA PHE A 101 13.10 8.71 7.37
C PHE A 101 14.31 8.62 6.45
N LEU A 102 15.33 7.90 6.87
CA LEU A 102 16.53 7.71 6.08
C LEU A 102 16.99 6.25 6.14
N LEU A 103 17.25 5.67 4.97
CA LEU A 103 17.79 4.32 4.80
C LEU A 103 18.97 4.34 3.83
N LYS A 104 20.09 3.77 4.23
CA LYS A 104 21.20 3.50 3.32
C LYS A 104 21.07 2.09 2.77
N VAL A 105 21.05 1.95 1.44
CA VAL A 105 21.02 0.66 0.73
C VAL A 105 22.38 0.44 0.08
N LYS A 106 22.99 -0.70 0.38
CA LYS A 106 24.31 -1.09 -0.11
C LYS A 106 24.23 -2.32 -1.01
N GLY A 107 25.26 -2.53 -1.79
CA GLY A 107 25.45 -3.75 -2.57
C GLY A 107 24.55 -3.85 -3.81
N LEU A 108 24.12 -2.73 -4.37
CA LEU A 108 23.42 -2.71 -5.64
C LEU A 108 24.43 -2.86 -6.79
N ASP A 109 24.11 -3.71 -7.78
CA ASP A 109 24.90 -3.88 -8.99
C ASP A 109 24.76 -2.62 -9.86
N ASP A 110 25.88 -2.01 -10.22
CA ASP A 110 25.95 -0.80 -11.04
C ASP A 110 25.59 -1.02 -12.53
N LYS A 111 25.54 -2.28 -12.96
CA LYS A 111 25.11 -2.68 -14.30
C LYS A 111 23.60 -2.76 -14.46
N LEU A 112 22.86 -2.85 -13.35
CA LEU A 112 21.41 -3.01 -13.38
C LEU A 112 20.69 -1.67 -13.24
N THR A 113 19.53 -1.60 -13.87
CA THR A 113 18.60 -0.49 -13.69
C THR A 113 17.50 -0.91 -12.72
N TYR A 114 17.41 -0.19 -11.61
CA TYR A 114 16.41 -0.48 -10.58
C TYR A 114 15.18 0.40 -10.71
N PHE A 115 14.08 -0.15 -10.24
CA PHE A 115 12.80 0.51 -10.17
C PHE A 115 12.29 0.46 -8.74
N PHE A 116 11.66 1.55 -8.32
CA PHE A 116 11.03 1.67 -7.01
C PHE A 116 9.54 1.90 -7.18
N ASN A 117 8.71 1.24 -6.37
CA ASN A 117 7.34 1.71 -6.15
C ASN A 117 7.32 2.76 -5.05
N SER A 118 6.28 3.58 -5.03
CA SER A 118 6.09 4.56 -3.97
C SER A 118 5.83 3.89 -2.63
N PRO A 119 6.32 4.44 -1.51
CA PRO A 119 5.93 4.02 -0.17
C PRO A 119 4.48 4.42 0.12
N GLU A 120 3.85 3.72 1.05
CA GLU A 120 2.54 4.10 1.57
C GLU A 120 2.71 4.82 2.90
N VAL A 121 2.59 6.14 2.88
CA VAL A 121 2.77 7.01 4.05
C VAL A 121 1.54 7.90 4.24
N PHE A 122 1.07 8.02 5.46
CA PHE A 122 0.01 8.95 5.83
C PHE A 122 0.59 10.21 6.50
N THR A 123 0.28 11.47 6.05
CA THR A 123 -0.63 11.81 4.97
C THR A 123 0.06 12.34 3.73
N ALA A 124 1.19 13.03 3.86
CA ALA A 124 1.99 13.57 2.78
C ALA A 124 3.44 13.13 2.89
N TYR A 125 4.10 12.91 1.74
CA TYR A 125 5.51 12.55 1.73
C TYR A 125 6.21 12.99 0.44
N LYS A 126 7.54 13.18 0.55
CA LYS A 126 8.45 13.36 -0.58
C LYS A 126 9.59 12.36 -0.44
N MET A 127 9.85 11.59 -1.47
CA MET A 127 10.96 10.64 -1.48
C MET A 127 12.07 11.10 -2.42
N PHE A 128 13.28 11.04 -1.90
CA PHE A 128 14.50 11.37 -2.63
C PHE A 128 15.45 10.18 -2.59
N ILE A 129 16.22 10.03 -3.65
CA ILE A 129 17.34 9.11 -3.73
C ILE A 129 18.60 9.97 -3.91
N ALA A 130 19.55 9.79 -3.01
CA ALA A 130 20.86 10.41 -3.05
C ALA A 130 21.93 9.33 -3.32
N ASN A 131 22.84 9.60 -4.21
CA ASN A 131 24.03 8.81 -4.49
C ASN A 131 25.23 9.74 -4.74
N LYS A 132 26.39 9.18 -5.11
CA LYS A 132 27.59 9.96 -5.39
C LYS A 132 27.45 10.99 -6.51
N ASP A 133 26.50 10.81 -7.45
CA ASP A 133 26.32 11.70 -8.60
C ASP A 133 25.30 12.81 -8.31
N GLY A 134 24.59 12.75 -7.20
CA GLY A 134 23.64 13.79 -6.80
C GLY A 134 22.37 13.28 -6.14
N VAL A 135 21.35 14.12 -6.19
CA VAL A 135 20.05 13.88 -5.58
C VAL A 135 18.96 13.90 -6.64
N ARG A 136 18.10 12.90 -6.61
CA ARG A 136 16.90 12.85 -7.43
C ARG A 136 15.66 12.74 -6.55
N LYS A 137 14.67 13.60 -6.79
CA LYS A 137 13.33 13.44 -6.22
C LYS A 137 12.57 12.41 -7.05
N VAL A 138 12.09 11.33 -6.41
CA VAL A 138 11.42 10.21 -7.09
C VAL A 138 9.91 10.25 -6.94
N PHE A 139 9.43 10.59 -5.73
CA PHE A 139 8.00 10.66 -5.45
C PHE A 139 7.66 11.94 -4.69
N ASN A 140 6.46 12.46 -4.97
CA ASN A 140 5.91 13.61 -4.29
C ASN A 140 4.40 13.46 -4.17
N VAL A 141 3.94 13.21 -2.96
CA VAL A 141 2.52 13.05 -2.65
C VAL A 141 2.16 14.04 -1.58
N GLY A 142 1.33 14.96 -1.97
CA GLY A 142 0.94 16.03 -1.13
C GLY A 142 2.07 17.06 -0.84
N GLU A 143 1.84 17.99 0.09
CA GLU A 143 2.81 19.02 0.51
C GLU A 143 3.40 18.69 1.87
N VAL A 144 4.61 18.19 1.90
CA VAL A 144 5.32 17.98 3.17
C VAL A 144 5.75 19.32 3.71
N GLY A 145 5.31 19.65 4.91
CA GLY A 145 5.61 20.93 5.52
C GLY A 145 5.50 20.93 7.04
N LYS A 146 5.88 22.06 7.61
CA LYS A 146 5.82 22.34 9.05
C LYS A 146 4.43 22.74 9.51
N GLN A 147 3.54 23.07 8.58
CA GLN A 147 2.20 23.56 8.84
C GLN A 147 1.14 22.54 8.47
N LYS A 148 0.00 22.66 9.13
CA LYS A 148 -1.18 21.85 8.88
C LYS A 148 -1.79 22.28 7.53
N ARG A 149 -1.37 21.64 6.45
CA ARG A 149 -2.04 21.71 5.16
C ARG A 149 -2.60 20.34 4.83
N PHE A 150 -3.85 20.29 4.44
CA PHE A 150 -4.44 19.06 3.94
C PHE A 150 -3.87 18.81 2.55
N GLU A 151 -3.38 17.59 2.39
CA GLU A 151 -3.11 17.08 1.07
C GLU A 151 -3.50 15.62 1.06
N ASN A 152 -4.29 15.32 0.05
CA ASN A 152 -4.79 13.98 -0.16
C ASN A 152 -3.61 13.01 -0.31
N PRO A 153 -3.53 11.95 0.49
CA PRO A 153 -2.60 10.88 0.25
C PRO A 153 -3.06 10.16 -1.03
N MET A 154 -2.80 10.75 -2.17
CA MET A 154 -2.84 9.99 -3.40
C MET A 154 -1.72 8.99 -3.32
N PHE A 155 -2.08 7.72 -3.28
CA PHE A 155 -1.12 6.68 -3.59
C PHE A 155 -0.70 6.92 -5.03
N SER A 156 0.44 7.54 -5.15
CA SER A 156 1.11 7.60 -6.43
C SER A 156 1.57 6.19 -6.71
N PHE A 157 0.83 5.52 -7.56
CA PHE A 157 1.26 4.27 -8.14
C PHE A 157 2.37 4.51 -9.18
N GLU A 158 3.32 5.32 -8.83
CA GLU A 158 4.45 5.64 -9.68
C GLU A 158 5.57 4.62 -9.48
N ILE A 159 6.15 4.26 -10.59
CA ILE A 159 7.38 3.48 -10.66
C ILE A 159 8.46 4.47 -11.10
N SER A 160 9.47 4.67 -10.29
CA SER A 160 10.60 5.50 -10.65
C SER A 160 11.79 4.65 -11.04
N LYS A 161 12.37 4.98 -12.20
CA LYS A 161 13.64 4.42 -12.66
C LYS A 161 14.80 5.08 -11.91
N VAL A 162 15.72 4.29 -11.44
CA VAL A 162 16.99 4.75 -10.89
C VAL A 162 18.12 3.94 -11.52
N ASP A 163 18.98 4.61 -12.25
CA ASP A 163 20.22 4.00 -12.72
C ASP A 163 21.11 3.84 -11.48
N SER A 164 21.51 2.61 -11.18
CA SER A 164 22.31 2.32 -10.01
C SER A 164 23.75 2.76 -10.22
N LEU A 165 24.29 3.35 -9.18
CA LEU A 165 25.68 3.76 -9.09
C LEU A 165 26.26 3.29 -7.76
N GLY A 166 25.99 2.02 -7.40
CA GLY A 166 26.43 1.41 -6.15
C GLY A 166 25.50 1.75 -4.97
N ASP A 167 26.07 2.17 -3.86
CA ASP A 167 25.29 2.51 -2.64
C ASP A 167 24.40 3.72 -2.87
N ILE A 168 23.15 3.63 -2.43
CA ILE A 168 22.17 4.73 -2.46
C ILE A 168 21.66 5.04 -1.06
N THR A 169 21.24 6.27 -0.87
CA THR A 169 20.57 6.73 0.35
C THR A 169 19.16 7.18 0.01
N LEU A 170 18.19 6.53 0.61
CA LEU A 170 16.77 6.89 0.51
C LEU A 170 16.42 7.86 1.62
N LEU A 171 15.85 9.00 1.27
CA LEU A 171 15.33 9.98 2.19
C LEU A 171 13.84 10.17 1.93
N VAL A 172 13.03 9.94 2.95
CA VAL A 172 11.57 10.14 2.87
C VAL A 172 11.16 11.20 3.87
N HIS A 173 10.85 12.37 3.39
CA HIS A 173 10.21 13.41 4.19
C HIS A 173 8.75 13.05 4.38
N VAL A 174 8.24 13.16 5.58
CA VAL A 174 6.86 12.83 5.93
C VAL A 174 6.22 13.94 6.73
N SER A 175 4.92 14.14 6.57
CA SER A 175 4.11 14.93 7.48
C SER A 175 2.75 14.29 7.67
N ASN A 176 2.25 14.34 8.92
CA ASN A 176 0.92 13.89 9.29
C ASN A 176 0.27 14.91 10.22
N PHE A 177 -0.86 15.46 9.81
CA PHE A 177 -1.66 16.38 10.64
C PHE A 177 -3.14 15.99 10.71
N TYR A 178 -3.55 14.95 9.99
CA TYR A 178 -4.95 14.56 9.84
C TYR A 178 -5.24 13.12 10.21
N TYR A 179 -4.29 12.21 9.92
CA TYR A 179 -4.52 10.80 10.19
C TYR A 179 -4.22 10.46 11.65
N ARG A 180 -4.98 9.51 12.18
CA ARG A 180 -4.92 9.13 13.61
C ARG A 180 -3.59 8.52 14.07
N PHE A 181 -2.74 8.10 13.15
CA PHE A 181 -1.42 7.52 13.42
C PHE A 181 -0.35 8.15 12.54
N GLY A 182 0.82 8.42 13.14
CA GLY A 182 2.01 8.75 12.39
C GLY A 182 2.75 7.49 11.96
N LYS A 183 2.60 7.07 10.68
CA LYS A 183 3.16 5.80 10.22
C LYS A 183 3.59 5.80 8.75
N MET A 184 4.57 4.94 8.45
CA MET A 184 4.79 4.40 7.12
C MET A 184 4.14 3.01 7.06
N ASN A 185 3.04 2.90 6.30
CA ASN A 185 2.22 1.69 6.27
C ASN A 185 2.85 0.58 5.42
N ALA A 186 3.41 0.96 4.27
CA ALA A 186 4.21 0.08 3.44
C ALA A 186 5.50 0.80 3.00
N PRO A 187 6.67 0.15 3.13
CA PRO A 187 7.91 0.68 2.59
C PRO A 187 7.91 0.61 1.07
N PRO A 188 8.77 1.39 0.41
CA PRO A 188 9.02 1.17 -1.00
C PRO A 188 9.63 -0.21 -1.23
N ARG A 189 9.43 -0.74 -2.44
CA ARG A 189 10.13 -1.93 -2.93
C ARG A 189 11.13 -1.50 -3.98
N ILE A 190 12.24 -2.25 -4.04
CA ILE A 190 13.25 -2.14 -5.09
C ILE A 190 13.29 -3.45 -5.88
N GLY A 191 13.45 -3.36 -7.18
CA GLY A 191 13.55 -4.52 -8.06
C GLY A 191 13.74 -4.15 -9.52
N LEU A 192 13.73 -5.15 -10.39
CA LEU A 192 13.74 -4.95 -11.83
C LEU A 192 12.38 -4.43 -12.33
N LYS A 193 12.38 -3.78 -13.50
CA LYS A 193 11.17 -3.16 -14.06
C LYS A 193 9.98 -4.12 -14.16
N SER A 194 10.22 -5.31 -14.68
CA SER A 194 9.18 -6.34 -14.86
C SER A 194 8.56 -6.76 -13.51
N GLN A 195 9.40 -6.93 -12.49
CA GLN A 195 9.00 -7.36 -11.15
C GLN A 195 8.13 -6.31 -10.45
N ILE A 196 8.61 -5.06 -10.44
CA ILE A 196 7.88 -3.96 -9.80
C ILE A 196 6.58 -3.67 -10.54
N LYS A 197 6.62 -3.64 -11.88
CA LYS A 197 5.44 -3.41 -12.71
C LYS A 197 4.41 -4.54 -12.54
N TRP A 198 4.84 -5.81 -12.60
CA TRP A 198 3.97 -6.97 -12.44
C TRP A 198 3.25 -6.94 -11.09
N PHE A 199 4.00 -6.76 -10.00
CA PHE A 199 3.41 -6.70 -8.65
C PHE A 199 2.32 -5.64 -8.55
N PHE A 200 2.58 -4.50 -9.15
CA PHE A 200 1.73 -3.35 -9.14
C PHE A 200 0.45 -3.56 -9.96
N GLU A 201 0.61 -3.99 -11.21
CA GLU A 201 -0.50 -4.23 -12.14
C GLU A 201 -1.36 -5.40 -11.67
N TYR A 202 -0.73 -6.47 -11.16
CA TYR A 202 -1.45 -7.64 -10.65
C TYR A 202 -2.41 -7.27 -9.50
N ASN A 203 -1.94 -6.53 -8.50
CA ASN A 203 -2.80 -6.10 -7.40
C ASN A 203 -3.97 -5.24 -7.90
N LYS A 204 -3.70 -4.31 -8.80
CA LYS A 204 -4.71 -3.44 -9.40
C LYS A 204 -5.76 -4.24 -10.17
N TYR A 205 -5.34 -5.16 -11.05
CA TYR A 205 -6.28 -5.98 -11.83
C TYR A 205 -7.11 -6.90 -10.93
N ARG A 206 -6.51 -7.50 -9.92
CA ARG A 206 -7.23 -8.30 -8.92
C ARG A 206 -8.30 -7.50 -8.21
N ASP A 207 -7.98 -6.28 -7.79
CA ASP A 207 -8.92 -5.41 -7.09
C ASP A 207 -10.07 -4.97 -8.00
N PHE A 208 -9.79 -4.56 -9.24
CA PHE A 208 -10.84 -4.22 -10.21
C PHE A 208 -11.73 -5.40 -10.56
N PHE A 209 -11.16 -6.58 -10.71
CA PHE A 209 -11.95 -7.80 -10.90
C PHE A 209 -12.88 -8.05 -9.71
N GLY A 210 -12.36 -7.96 -8.49
CA GLY A 210 -13.15 -8.11 -7.26
C GLY A 210 -14.26 -7.07 -7.14
N ILE A 211 -13.96 -5.79 -7.41
CA ILE A 211 -14.93 -4.69 -7.43
C ILE A 211 -16.05 -4.98 -8.44
N GLY A 212 -15.71 -5.40 -9.66
CA GLY A 212 -16.69 -5.71 -10.70
C GLY A 212 -17.59 -6.88 -10.32
N VAL A 213 -17.01 -7.97 -9.82
CA VAL A 213 -17.78 -9.16 -9.38
C VAL A 213 -18.74 -8.79 -8.23
N LEU A 214 -18.25 -8.09 -7.20
CA LEU A 214 -19.08 -7.71 -6.06
C LEU A 214 -20.22 -6.77 -6.45
N PHE A 215 -19.96 -5.83 -7.36
CA PHE A 215 -20.99 -4.92 -7.85
C PHE A 215 -22.08 -5.66 -8.63
N ILE A 216 -21.71 -6.55 -9.54
CA ILE A 216 -22.66 -7.36 -10.32
C ILE A 216 -23.47 -8.27 -9.40
N MET A 217 -22.81 -8.94 -8.42
CA MET A 217 -23.49 -9.79 -7.44
C MET A 217 -24.46 -9.02 -6.58
N ALA A 218 -24.10 -7.81 -6.14
CA ALA A 218 -24.99 -6.93 -5.39
C ALA A 218 -26.25 -6.58 -6.20
N LEU A 219 -26.08 -6.17 -7.45
CA LEU A 219 -27.22 -5.85 -8.33
C LEU A 219 -28.08 -7.07 -8.62
N TYR A 220 -27.48 -8.20 -8.93
CA TYR A 220 -28.20 -9.44 -9.22
C TYR A 220 -29.10 -9.86 -8.06
N HIS A 221 -28.55 -9.92 -6.85
CA HIS A 221 -29.35 -10.30 -5.67
C HIS A 221 -30.37 -9.23 -5.26
N LEU A 222 -30.10 -7.96 -5.52
CA LEU A 222 -31.08 -6.89 -5.34
C LEU A 222 -32.30 -7.07 -6.28
N ILE A 223 -32.05 -7.43 -7.55
CA ILE A 223 -33.11 -7.72 -8.53
C ILE A 223 -33.90 -8.96 -8.12
N LEU A 224 -33.24 -10.03 -7.64
CA LEU A 224 -33.91 -11.21 -7.11
C LEU A 224 -34.84 -10.86 -5.94
N PHE A 225 -34.37 -10.06 -4.99
CA PHE A 225 -35.21 -9.57 -3.91
C PHE A 225 -36.41 -8.77 -4.43
N TYR A 226 -36.22 -7.93 -5.43
CA TYR A 226 -37.32 -7.13 -6.01
C TYR A 226 -38.42 -8.03 -6.63
N GLN A 227 -38.02 -9.17 -7.23
CA GLN A 227 -38.94 -10.16 -7.79
C GLN A 227 -39.59 -11.04 -6.70
N ARG A 228 -38.86 -11.29 -5.60
CA ARG A 228 -39.29 -12.19 -4.51
C ARG A 228 -39.13 -11.50 -3.15
N LYS A 229 -39.96 -10.47 -2.88
CA LYS A 229 -39.89 -9.64 -1.67
C LYS A 229 -39.99 -10.42 -0.35
N LYS A 230 -40.51 -11.67 -0.35
CA LYS A 230 -40.52 -12.54 0.83
C LYS A 230 -39.16 -13.13 1.17
N ASP A 231 -38.26 -13.24 0.20
CA ASP A 231 -36.91 -13.78 0.38
C ASP A 231 -35.95 -12.64 0.76
N LYS A 232 -35.89 -12.36 2.08
CA LYS A 232 -34.99 -11.34 2.61
C LYS A 232 -33.53 -11.75 2.60
N SER A 233 -33.23 -13.06 2.47
CA SER A 233 -31.85 -13.55 2.38
C SER A 233 -31.13 -12.96 1.17
N SER A 234 -31.82 -12.84 0.03
CA SER A 234 -31.31 -12.18 -1.18
C SER A 234 -30.98 -10.69 -0.95
N LEU A 235 -31.79 -9.97 -0.16
CA LEU A 235 -31.52 -8.58 0.19
C LEU A 235 -30.25 -8.46 1.05
N TYR A 236 -30.15 -9.24 2.11
CA TYR A 236 -28.98 -9.18 2.99
C TYR A 236 -27.69 -9.59 2.29
N PHE A 237 -27.75 -10.56 1.38
CA PHE A 237 -26.59 -10.92 0.55
C PHE A 237 -26.20 -9.81 -0.42
N SER A 238 -27.18 -9.14 -1.03
CA SER A 238 -26.94 -7.93 -1.85
C SER A 238 -26.22 -6.85 -1.05
N LEU A 239 -26.69 -6.58 0.18
CA LEU A 239 -26.08 -5.59 1.07
C LEU A 239 -24.66 -5.97 1.49
N LEU A 240 -24.39 -7.27 1.71
CA LEU A 240 -23.04 -7.77 1.97
C LEU A 240 -22.09 -7.52 0.79
N CYS A 241 -22.51 -7.88 -0.41
CA CYS A 241 -21.71 -7.66 -1.63
C CYS A 241 -21.48 -6.17 -1.87
N PHE A 242 -22.48 -5.33 -1.71
CA PHE A 242 -22.36 -3.87 -1.85
C PHE A 242 -21.44 -3.27 -0.78
N ASN A 243 -21.52 -3.76 0.45
CA ASN A 243 -20.65 -3.32 1.52
C ASN A 243 -19.16 -3.64 1.23
N LEU A 244 -18.87 -4.86 0.76
CA LEU A 244 -17.53 -5.26 0.35
C LEU A 244 -17.04 -4.47 -0.87
N PHE A 245 -17.92 -4.18 -1.83
CA PHE A 245 -17.62 -3.30 -2.96
C PHE A 245 -17.18 -1.91 -2.46
N VAL A 246 -17.96 -1.28 -1.59
CA VAL A 246 -17.63 0.04 -1.01
C VAL A 246 -16.30 -0.04 -0.26
N ARG A 247 -16.08 -1.11 0.50
CA ARG A 247 -14.84 -1.32 1.22
C ARG A 247 -13.62 -1.40 0.30
N LEU A 248 -13.68 -2.19 -0.78
CA LEU A 248 -12.58 -2.27 -1.76
C LEU A 248 -12.33 -0.92 -2.45
N MET A 249 -13.39 -0.18 -2.77
CA MET A 249 -13.26 1.17 -3.32
C MET A 249 -12.55 2.13 -2.35
N CYS A 250 -12.83 2.02 -1.03
CA CYS A 250 -12.19 2.84 -0.01
C CYS A 250 -10.73 2.41 0.24
N THR A 251 -10.47 1.12 0.46
CA THR A 251 -9.14 0.61 0.81
C THR A 251 -8.14 0.72 -0.34
N GLY A 252 -8.61 0.59 -1.59
CA GLY A 252 -7.81 0.80 -2.79
C GLY A 252 -7.69 2.27 -3.21
N TYR A 253 -8.33 3.19 -2.48
CA TYR A 253 -8.39 4.63 -2.81
C TYR A 253 -8.96 4.93 -4.20
N TYR A 254 -9.76 4.00 -4.75
CA TYR A 254 -10.33 4.13 -6.08
C TYR A 254 -11.39 5.23 -6.17
N PHE A 255 -11.99 5.63 -5.04
CA PHE A 255 -12.85 6.82 -4.98
C PHE A 255 -12.14 8.10 -5.43
N ASN A 256 -10.83 8.20 -5.21
CA ASN A 256 -10.04 9.34 -5.64
C ASN A 256 -9.88 9.45 -7.17
N TRP A 257 -10.20 8.38 -7.91
CA TRP A 257 -10.20 8.41 -9.38
C TRP A 257 -11.54 8.91 -9.94
N VAL A 258 -12.61 8.74 -9.16
CA VAL A 258 -13.97 9.12 -9.56
C VAL A 258 -14.28 10.55 -9.11
N PHE A 259 -13.74 10.95 -7.96
CA PHE A 259 -13.97 12.26 -7.36
C PHE A 259 -12.67 13.06 -7.32
N ASP A 260 -12.79 14.39 -7.24
CA ASP A 260 -11.62 15.25 -7.12
C ASP A 260 -10.82 14.92 -5.86
N SER A 261 -9.62 14.39 -6.08
CA SER A 261 -8.71 13.93 -5.04
C SER A 261 -8.14 15.05 -4.17
N SER A 262 -8.28 16.31 -4.57
CA SER A 262 -7.77 17.48 -3.83
C SER A 262 -8.63 17.84 -2.61
N SER A 263 -9.83 17.26 -2.50
CA SER A 263 -10.77 17.60 -1.43
C SER A 263 -10.50 16.85 -0.13
N PRO A 264 -10.25 17.56 0.98
CA PRO A 264 -10.13 16.97 2.32
C PRO A 264 -11.35 16.14 2.72
N LEU A 265 -12.51 16.56 2.24
CA LEU A 265 -13.80 15.97 2.60
C LEU A 265 -13.93 14.55 2.03
N ILE A 266 -13.44 14.34 0.79
CA ILE A 266 -13.46 13.00 0.15
C ILE A 266 -12.56 12.02 0.90
N PHE A 267 -11.36 12.45 1.32
CA PHE A 267 -10.47 11.62 2.13
C PHE A 267 -11.08 11.24 3.48
N ILE A 268 -11.65 12.22 4.20
CA ILE A 268 -12.30 11.98 5.49
C ILE A 268 -13.50 11.05 5.31
N LEU A 269 -14.30 11.26 4.26
CA LEU A 269 -15.47 10.44 3.96
C LEU A 269 -15.06 9.00 3.62
N SER A 270 -14.09 8.82 2.73
CA SER A 270 -13.57 7.50 2.36
C SER A 270 -13.04 6.74 3.57
N THR A 271 -12.27 7.41 4.44
CA THR A 271 -11.77 6.82 5.68
C THR A 271 -12.89 6.42 6.64
N LYS A 272 -13.91 7.27 6.80
CA LYS A 272 -15.08 6.94 7.63
C LYS A 272 -15.88 5.78 7.05
N LEU A 273 -16.09 5.75 5.74
CA LEU A 273 -16.78 4.66 5.05
C LEU A 273 -16.02 3.34 5.17
N GLU A 274 -14.70 3.38 5.11
CA GLU A 274 -13.86 2.20 5.34
C GLU A 274 -14.10 1.58 6.72
N TYR A 275 -14.13 2.38 7.79
CA TYR A 275 -14.42 1.87 9.13
C TYR A 275 -15.88 1.46 9.32
N LEU A 276 -16.81 2.24 8.78
CA LEU A 276 -18.24 1.91 8.85
C LEU A 276 -18.54 0.59 8.13
N SER A 277 -17.87 0.32 7.01
CA SER A 277 -18.03 -0.91 6.26
C SER A 277 -17.70 -2.17 7.07
N LEU A 278 -16.79 -2.09 8.04
CA LEU A 278 -16.48 -3.23 8.92
C LEU A 278 -17.65 -3.60 9.82
N SER A 279 -18.26 -2.61 10.49
CA SER A 279 -19.39 -2.83 11.38
C SER A 279 -20.65 -3.22 10.62
N THR A 280 -20.94 -2.56 9.50
CA THR A 280 -22.09 -2.89 8.66
C THR A 280 -21.97 -4.26 8.00
N PHE A 281 -20.76 -4.69 7.63
CA PHE A 281 -20.51 -6.04 7.10
C PHE A 281 -20.90 -7.13 8.13
N MET A 282 -20.45 -6.98 9.39
CA MET A 282 -20.79 -7.93 10.46
C MET A 282 -22.30 -7.97 10.70
N THR A 283 -22.95 -6.82 10.75
CA THR A 283 -24.41 -6.72 10.98
C THR A 283 -25.19 -7.36 9.84
N CYS A 284 -24.87 -7.04 8.58
CA CYS A 284 -25.53 -7.66 7.43
C CYS A 284 -25.29 -9.16 7.36
N GLY A 285 -24.08 -9.63 7.75
CA GLY A 285 -23.76 -11.04 7.81
C GLY A 285 -24.59 -11.81 8.81
N LEU A 286 -24.82 -11.24 10.01
CA LEU A 286 -25.66 -11.86 11.02
C LEU A 286 -27.14 -11.95 10.55
N PHE A 287 -27.67 -10.90 9.95
CA PHE A 287 -29.03 -10.95 9.39
C PHE A 287 -29.16 -11.94 8.23
N PHE A 288 -28.14 -12.02 7.36
CA PHE A 288 -28.12 -13.01 6.28
C PHE A 288 -28.15 -14.44 6.83
N LEU A 289 -27.31 -14.74 7.83
CA LEU A 289 -27.27 -16.06 8.46
C LEU A 289 -28.59 -16.36 9.20
N GLY A 290 -29.15 -15.39 9.93
CA GLY A 290 -30.45 -15.56 10.59
C GLY A 290 -31.55 -15.96 9.61
N GLU A 291 -31.74 -15.23 8.52
CA GLU A 291 -32.75 -15.56 7.49
C GLU A 291 -32.47 -16.89 6.76
N LEU A 292 -31.21 -17.30 6.69
CA LEU A 292 -30.83 -18.57 6.06
C LEU A 292 -31.20 -19.78 6.93
N PHE A 293 -31.05 -19.66 8.26
CA PHE A 293 -31.32 -20.73 9.22
C PHE A 293 -32.73 -20.69 9.81
N ASP A 294 -33.40 -19.54 9.85
CA ASP A 294 -34.80 -19.44 10.28
C ASP A 294 -35.80 -20.05 9.27
N ASN A 295 -35.34 -20.28 8.02
CA ASN A 295 -36.12 -20.92 6.95
C ASN A 295 -35.85 -22.43 6.81
N VAL A 296 -35.08 -23.05 7.71
CA VAL A 296 -34.82 -24.49 7.81
C VAL A 296 -35.57 -25.06 9.00
#